data_9f3cc789df8988e800da957b93e649a7
#
_entry.id   9f3cc789df8988e800da957b93e649a7
#
_cell.length_a   1.000
_cell.length_b   1.000
_cell.length_c   1.000
_cell.angle_alpha   90.00
_cell.angle_beta   90.00
_cell.angle_gamma   90.00
#
_symmetry.space_group_name_H-M   'P 1'
#
loop_
_entity.id
_entity.type
_entity.pdbx_description
1 polymer ?
#
loop_
_entity_poly.entity_id
_entity_poly.type
_entity_poly.pdbx_seq_one_letter_code
_entity_poly.pdbx_strand_id
1 'polypeptide(L)'
;MIGHGRPDWYNITPLVQIHASEDINELAARLGSADVFDRRGNVIRIYTFESGMGCVTATADTLGSANYLTISPSYHDLPVIDMLTTNNTSAGNTVYSFGPDVLASSFGIEFIFAQVSNANQLDFDLTYVIGGYQYNAGIRLGQSTQTMHYFNSSGSWTQIAGTYIVPYSKPIFHHLKFAIDIADNQYLRVIFDYNHISLVGKALNKSASTAFPSFNWTVNQYGSSVIGCHLYLAAVILTINEL
;
A
#
# COMPACT_ATOMS: atom_id res chain seq x y z
N MET A 1 -3.66 25.39 -30.12
CA MET A 1 -3.79 23.95 -29.95
C MET A 1 -2.70 23.55 -28.96
N ILE A 2 -3.03 23.53 -27.68
CA ILE A 2 -2.09 23.18 -26.60
C ILE A 2 -2.05 21.64 -26.56
N GLY A 3 -0.91 21.09 -26.91
CA GLY A 3 -0.74 19.63 -26.98
C GLY A 3 -0.86 19.02 -25.60
N HIS A 4 -1.88 18.19 -25.41
CA HIS A 4 -1.95 17.29 -24.27
C HIS A 4 -0.70 16.40 -24.24
N GLY A 5 -0.02 16.35 -23.11
CA GLY A 5 1.07 15.39 -22.88
C GLY A 5 2.49 15.95 -22.94
N ARG A 6 2.69 17.26 -22.89
CA ARG A 6 4.00 17.81 -22.58
C ARG A 6 4.11 18.06 -21.08
N PRO A 7 5.12 17.50 -20.42
CA PRO A 7 5.43 17.87 -19.03
C PRO A 7 5.71 19.38 -18.99
N ASP A 8 5.12 20.07 -18.03
CA ASP A 8 5.27 21.53 -17.82
C ASP A 8 6.65 21.94 -17.30
N TRP A 9 7.70 21.29 -17.77
CA TRP A 9 9.10 21.52 -17.35
C TRP A 9 9.61 22.94 -17.64
N TYR A 10 8.88 23.71 -18.45
CA TYR A 10 9.29 25.04 -18.87
C TYR A 10 8.43 26.18 -18.33
N ASN A 11 7.45 25.88 -17.50
CA ASN A 11 6.64 26.94 -16.91
C ASN A 11 7.30 27.43 -15.61
N ILE A 12 8.21 28.39 -15.75
CA ILE A 12 8.87 29.10 -14.62
C ILE A 12 7.91 30.15 -14.05
N THR A 13 6.64 29.94 -14.05
CA THR A 13 5.74 30.77 -13.28
C THR A 13 5.88 30.40 -11.80
N PRO A 14 6.04 31.38 -10.89
CA PRO A 14 6.22 31.08 -9.50
C PRO A 14 5.05 30.24 -8.99
N LEU A 15 5.39 29.09 -8.48
CA LEU A 15 4.56 28.04 -7.95
C LEU A 15 3.70 28.48 -6.78
N VAL A 16 2.69 29.29 -7.00
CA VAL A 16 1.63 29.55 -6.03
C VAL A 16 0.27 29.10 -6.57
N GLN A 17 0.21 28.50 -7.70
CA GLN A 17 -0.94 27.70 -8.04
C GLN A 17 -0.65 26.25 -7.65
N ILE A 18 -1.00 25.93 -6.44
CA ILE A 18 -1.50 24.61 -6.13
C ILE A 18 -2.71 24.51 -7.04
N HIS A 19 -2.50 23.99 -8.22
CA HIS A 19 -3.60 23.59 -9.07
C HIS A 19 -4.35 22.58 -8.25
N ALA A 20 -5.50 23.02 -7.78
CA ALA A 20 -6.49 22.09 -7.28
C ALA A 20 -6.46 20.94 -8.29
N SER A 21 -6.15 19.78 -7.84
CA SER A 21 -6.06 18.47 -8.45
C SER A 21 -6.92 18.27 -9.71
N GLU A 22 -6.69 19.09 -10.74
CA GLU A 22 -7.49 19.02 -11.95
C GLU A 22 -7.13 17.80 -12.79
N ASP A 23 -5.97 17.22 -12.56
CA ASP A 23 -5.63 15.96 -13.19
C ASP A 23 -4.85 15.02 -12.23
N ILE A 24 -5.60 14.25 -11.46
CA ILE A 24 -5.09 13.14 -10.66
C ILE A 24 -4.32 12.13 -11.54
N ASN A 25 -4.68 12.03 -12.81
CA ASN A 25 -3.99 11.18 -13.77
C ASN A 25 -2.60 11.72 -14.09
N GLU A 26 -2.43 13.05 -14.15
CA GLU A 26 -1.12 13.66 -14.31
C GLU A 26 -0.24 13.45 -13.09
N LEU A 27 -0.81 13.55 -11.89
CA LEU A 27 -0.08 13.24 -10.67
C LEU A 27 0.35 11.77 -10.65
N ALA A 28 -0.52 10.86 -11.07
CA ALA A 28 -0.20 9.44 -11.19
C ALA A 28 0.92 9.19 -12.20
N ALA A 29 0.88 9.87 -13.36
CA ALA A 29 1.94 9.78 -14.36
C ALA A 29 3.27 10.37 -13.85
N ARG A 30 3.24 11.45 -13.09
CA ARG A 30 4.42 12.05 -12.44
C ARG A 30 5.02 11.13 -11.37
N LEU A 31 4.20 10.32 -10.71
CA LEU A 31 4.65 9.29 -9.79
C LEU A 31 5.16 8.02 -10.49
N GLY A 32 5.15 8.01 -11.82
CA GLY A 32 5.71 6.92 -12.64
C GLY A 32 4.84 5.67 -12.76
N SER A 33 3.56 5.76 -12.39
CA SER A 33 2.62 4.64 -12.46
C SER A 33 1.64 4.73 -13.63
N ALA A 34 2.04 5.36 -14.73
CA ALA A 34 1.17 5.70 -15.86
C ALA A 34 0.41 4.51 -16.46
N ASP A 35 1.01 3.33 -16.45
CA ASP A 35 0.44 2.14 -17.10
C ASP A 35 -0.24 1.18 -16.12
N VAL A 36 0.09 1.27 -14.84
CA VAL A 36 -0.34 0.30 -13.81
C VAL A 36 -1.38 0.89 -12.86
N PHE A 37 -1.57 2.19 -12.95
CA PHE A 37 -2.41 2.93 -12.03
C PHE A 37 -3.90 2.64 -12.26
N ASP A 38 -4.58 2.13 -11.25
CA ASP A 38 -6.04 2.01 -11.29
C ASP A 38 -6.68 3.38 -11.10
N ARG A 39 -7.17 3.96 -12.18
CA ARG A 39 -7.79 5.30 -12.20
C ARG A 39 -9.19 5.35 -11.59
N ARG A 40 -9.73 4.21 -11.14
CA ARG A 40 -10.98 4.18 -10.41
C ARG A 40 -10.79 4.70 -9.00
N GLY A 41 -11.78 5.41 -8.51
CA GLY A 41 -11.72 6.08 -7.22
C GLY A 41 -11.07 7.46 -7.28
N ASN A 42 -11.31 8.25 -6.26
CA ASN A 42 -10.78 9.60 -6.08
C ASN A 42 -9.64 9.55 -5.06
N VAL A 43 -8.46 9.98 -5.43
CA VAL A 43 -7.32 10.08 -4.50
C VAL A 43 -7.63 11.12 -3.43
N ILE A 44 -7.55 10.74 -2.17
CA ILE A 44 -7.74 11.64 -1.03
C ILE A 44 -6.45 11.91 -0.27
N ARG A 45 -5.49 10.99 -0.34
CA ARG A 45 -4.19 11.15 0.29
C ARG A 45 -3.11 10.34 -0.39
N ILE A 46 -1.92 10.93 -0.44
CA ILE A 46 -0.70 10.27 -0.85
C ILE A 46 0.30 10.45 0.29
N TYR A 47 0.84 9.35 0.76
CA TYR A 47 1.95 9.33 1.69
C TYR A 47 3.22 9.12 0.89
N THR A 48 4.03 10.15 0.76
CA THR A 48 5.41 10.08 0.31
C THR A 48 6.33 10.36 1.48
N PHE A 49 7.56 9.93 1.40
CA PHE A 49 8.50 10.04 2.51
C PHE A 49 9.54 11.15 2.30
N GLU A 50 9.27 12.06 1.36
CA GLU A 50 10.15 13.21 1.05
C GLU A 50 10.48 14.06 2.28
N SER A 51 9.49 14.28 3.14
CA SER A 51 9.63 15.08 4.35
C SER A 51 10.05 14.25 5.58
N GLY A 52 10.44 13.01 5.38
CA GLY A 52 10.78 12.10 6.46
C GLY A 52 9.67 11.13 6.85
N MET A 53 9.87 10.40 7.94
CA MET A 53 8.92 9.40 8.44
C MET A 53 7.81 9.99 9.34
N GLY A 54 7.72 11.32 9.46
CA GLY A 54 6.76 11.95 10.39
C GLY A 54 5.27 11.70 10.10
N CYS A 55 4.94 11.17 8.92
CA CYS A 55 3.57 10.77 8.57
C CYS A 55 3.23 9.32 8.95
N VAL A 56 4.20 8.56 9.41
CA VAL A 56 4.04 7.14 9.76
C VAL A 56 4.70 6.83 11.09
N THR A 57 4.25 5.78 11.73
CA THR A 57 4.93 5.17 12.88
C THR A 57 5.57 3.87 12.41
N ALA A 58 6.80 3.66 12.80
CA ALA A 58 7.53 2.44 12.47
C ALA A 58 7.96 1.73 13.74
N THR A 59 7.71 0.44 13.80
CA THR A 59 8.14 -0.44 14.89
C THR A 59 8.96 -1.58 14.32
N ALA A 60 10.08 -1.86 14.96
CA ALA A 60 10.91 -3.02 14.65
C ALA A 60 10.88 -3.96 15.85
N ASP A 61 10.96 -5.25 15.61
CA ASP A 61 11.09 -6.17 16.72
C ASP A 61 12.48 -6.04 17.39
N THR A 62 12.59 -6.62 18.58
CA THR A 62 13.78 -6.47 19.42
C THR A 62 15.02 -7.24 18.93
N LEU A 63 14.91 -7.96 17.82
CA LEU A 63 15.94 -8.85 17.30
C LEU A 63 16.84 -8.24 16.22
N GLY A 64 16.94 -6.92 16.17
CA GLY A 64 17.83 -6.22 15.24
C GLY A 64 17.19 -5.80 13.93
N SER A 65 15.87 -5.84 13.84
CA SER A 65 15.11 -5.20 12.77
C SER A 65 15.19 -3.68 12.88
N ALA A 66 15.12 -2.98 11.77
CA ALA A 66 15.19 -1.53 11.72
C ALA A 66 14.31 -0.94 10.62
N ASN A 67 13.84 0.27 10.83
CA ASN A 67 13.16 1.06 9.80
C ASN A 67 13.90 2.39 9.65
N TYR A 68 14.33 2.74 8.45
CA TYR A 68 15.02 4.00 8.18
C TYR A 68 14.71 4.52 6.79
N LEU A 69 14.91 5.80 6.60
CA LEU A 69 14.82 6.39 5.27
C LEU A 69 16.10 6.14 4.49
N THR A 70 15.94 5.79 3.23
CA THR A 70 17.06 5.65 2.29
C THR A 70 16.71 6.30 0.95
N ILE A 71 17.73 6.74 0.25
CA ILE A 71 17.65 7.23 -1.12
C ILE A 71 18.24 6.23 -2.12
N SER A 72 18.65 5.07 -1.65
CA SER A 72 19.23 4.02 -2.50
C SER A 72 18.76 2.62 -2.01
N PRO A 73 17.87 1.94 -2.72
CA PRO A 73 17.23 2.41 -3.97
C PRO A 73 16.24 3.55 -3.70
N SER A 74 16.04 4.40 -4.70
CA SER A 74 15.01 5.44 -4.70
C SER A 74 13.90 5.07 -5.66
N TYR A 75 12.71 5.61 -5.42
CA TYR A 75 11.60 5.56 -6.35
C TYR A 75 11.42 6.95 -6.94
N HIS A 76 11.74 7.13 -8.22
CA HIS A 76 11.73 8.44 -8.90
C HIS A 76 12.49 9.54 -8.12
N ASP A 77 13.70 9.20 -7.64
CA ASP A 77 14.56 10.07 -6.83
C ASP A 77 13.97 10.47 -5.46
N LEU A 78 12.84 9.89 -5.08
CA LEU A 78 12.23 10.08 -3.77
C LEU A 78 12.80 9.10 -2.74
N PRO A 79 12.96 9.52 -1.48
CA PRO A 79 13.35 8.61 -0.42
C PRO A 79 12.27 7.57 -0.16
N VAL A 80 12.69 6.39 0.23
CA VAL A 80 11.83 5.26 0.58
C VAL A 80 12.10 4.82 2.02
N ILE A 81 11.12 4.19 2.65
CA ILE A 81 11.34 3.53 3.93
C ILE A 81 11.95 2.16 3.65
N ASP A 82 13.13 1.92 4.15
CA ASP A 82 13.75 0.60 4.20
C ASP A 82 13.33 -0.12 5.48
N MET A 83 12.57 -1.16 5.35
CA MET A 83 12.13 -2.03 6.43
C MET A 83 13.07 -3.24 6.45
N LEU A 84 14.07 -3.22 7.32
CA LEU A 84 15.03 -4.31 7.48
C LEU A 84 14.57 -5.27 8.57
N THR A 85 14.36 -6.53 8.22
CA THR A 85 14.15 -7.62 9.19
C THR A 85 15.39 -8.49 9.33
N THR A 86 15.52 -9.12 10.50
CA THR A 86 16.59 -10.08 10.75
C THR A 86 16.35 -11.43 10.04
N ASN A 87 17.29 -12.34 10.18
CA ASN A 87 17.22 -13.72 9.68
C ASN A 87 16.31 -14.64 10.52
N ASN A 88 15.35 -14.09 11.23
CA ASN A 88 14.39 -14.84 12.04
C ASN A 88 13.02 -14.81 11.39
N THR A 89 12.42 -15.95 11.12
CA THR A 89 11.08 -16.07 10.52
C THR A 89 9.96 -15.49 11.37
N SER A 90 10.20 -15.31 12.66
CA SER A 90 9.27 -14.67 13.60
C SER A 90 9.55 -13.18 13.80
N ALA A 91 10.66 -12.67 13.25
CA ALA A 91 10.98 -11.27 13.31
C ALA A 91 10.03 -10.49 12.40
N GLY A 92 9.38 -9.49 12.97
CA GLY A 92 8.46 -8.62 12.26
C GLY A 92 8.96 -7.18 12.22
N ASN A 93 8.67 -6.52 11.14
CA ASN A 93 8.90 -5.09 11.00
C ASN A 93 7.62 -4.46 10.48
N THR A 94 7.14 -3.41 11.13
CA THR A 94 5.85 -2.81 10.88
C THR A 94 6.00 -1.32 10.62
N VAL A 95 5.39 -0.85 9.55
CA VAL A 95 5.16 0.58 9.29
C VAL A 95 3.66 0.79 9.15
N TYR A 96 3.12 1.76 9.88
CA TYR A 96 1.70 2.08 9.83
C TYR A 96 1.43 3.57 9.97
N SER A 97 0.26 4.00 9.54
CA SER A 97 -0.21 5.37 9.73
C SER A 97 -1.69 5.38 10.09
N PHE A 98 -2.06 6.36 10.91
CA PHE A 98 -3.44 6.71 11.15
C PHE A 98 -3.89 7.72 10.10
N GLY A 99 -4.91 7.36 9.35
CA GLY A 99 -5.53 8.26 8.39
C GLY A 99 -6.59 9.16 9.02
N PRO A 100 -7.03 10.20 8.32
CA PRO A 100 -8.16 11.00 8.72
C PRO A 100 -9.45 10.18 8.73
N ASP A 101 -10.41 10.62 9.51
CA ASP A 101 -11.78 10.10 9.44
C ASP A 101 -12.36 10.42 8.05
N VAL A 102 -12.54 9.41 7.25
CA VAL A 102 -13.10 9.53 5.91
C VAL A 102 -14.46 8.86 5.88
N LEU A 103 -15.49 9.64 5.59
CA LEU A 103 -16.85 9.13 5.42
C LEU A 103 -17.04 8.71 3.95
N ALA A 104 -16.71 7.48 3.64
CA ALA A 104 -16.98 6.89 2.33
C ALA A 104 -17.45 5.45 2.48
N SER A 105 -18.22 4.98 1.52
CA SER A 105 -18.71 3.60 1.48
C SER A 105 -17.68 2.66 0.87
N SER A 106 -16.87 3.14 -0.06
CA SER A 106 -15.85 2.33 -0.72
C SER A 106 -14.48 3.02 -0.72
N PHE A 107 -13.45 2.22 -0.48
CA PHE A 107 -12.06 2.66 -0.35
C PHE A 107 -11.15 1.82 -1.20
N GLY A 108 -10.08 2.43 -1.66
CA GLY A 108 -8.92 1.73 -2.21
C GLY A 108 -7.66 2.19 -1.50
N ILE A 109 -6.73 1.26 -1.33
CA ILE A 109 -5.39 1.56 -0.86
C ILE A 109 -4.37 0.92 -1.80
N GLU A 110 -3.39 1.71 -2.19
CA GLU A 110 -2.31 1.29 -3.07
C GLU A 110 -0.97 1.46 -2.36
N PHE A 111 -0.14 0.44 -2.45
CA PHE A 111 1.20 0.41 -1.90
C PHE A 111 2.21 0.29 -3.05
N ILE A 112 3.20 1.17 -3.07
CA ILE A 112 4.32 1.12 -3.99
C ILE A 112 5.52 0.64 -3.21
N PHE A 113 6.04 -0.52 -3.55
CA PHE A 113 7.10 -1.17 -2.79
C PHE A 113 8.06 -1.97 -3.67
N ALA A 114 9.27 -2.19 -3.17
CA ALA A 114 10.24 -3.11 -3.77
C ALA A 114 10.82 -4.03 -2.71
N GLN A 115 11.16 -5.24 -3.11
CA GLN A 115 11.80 -6.22 -2.24
C GLN A 115 13.12 -6.67 -2.83
N VAL A 116 14.18 -6.69 -2.01
CA VAL A 116 15.53 -7.07 -2.47
C VAL A 116 15.93 -8.46 -2.01
N SER A 117 15.37 -8.94 -0.94
CA SER A 117 15.69 -10.26 -0.39
C SER A 117 14.41 -11.02 -0.05
N ASN A 118 14.51 -12.35 -0.04
CA ASN A 118 13.36 -13.23 0.14
C ASN A 118 12.85 -13.18 1.58
N ALA A 119 11.94 -12.26 1.88
CA ALA A 119 11.15 -12.31 3.10
C ALA A 119 10.27 -13.56 3.12
N ASN A 120 9.86 -13.99 4.29
CA ASN A 120 8.91 -15.10 4.39
C ASN A 120 7.51 -14.66 3.94
N GLN A 121 7.12 -13.45 4.33
CA GLN A 121 5.76 -12.95 4.14
C GLN A 121 5.74 -11.43 4.20
N LEU A 122 4.85 -10.83 3.41
CA LEU A 122 4.49 -9.42 3.46
C LEU A 122 2.98 -9.31 3.64
N ASP A 123 2.54 -8.52 4.63
CA ASP A 123 1.14 -8.22 4.85
C ASP A 123 0.88 -6.73 4.64
N PHE A 124 -0.15 -6.43 3.89
CA PHE A 124 -0.63 -5.09 3.58
C PHE A 124 -2.06 -5.00 4.08
N ASP A 125 -2.26 -4.28 5.18
CA ASP A 125 -3.50 -4.31 5.93
C ASP A 125 -4.17 -2.93 5.98
N LEU A 126 -5.49 -2.96 6.10
CA LEU A 126 -6.36 -1.83 6.30
C LEU A 126 -7.31 -2.12 7.44
N THR A 127 -7.42 -1.19 8.40
CA THR A 127 -8.42 -1.22 9.45
C THR A 127 -9.25 0.05 9.39
N TYR A 128 -10.56 -0.08 9.32
CA TYR A 128 -11.49 1.05 9.33
C TYR A 128 -12.54 0.87 10.40
N VAL A 129 -12.65 1.86 11.29
CA VAL A 129 -13.64 1.89 12.39
C VAL A 129 -14.67 2.95 12.09
N ILE A 130 -15.93 2.57 11.92
CA ILE A 130 -17.04 3.48 11.68
C ILE A 130 -18.37 2.85 12.10
N GLY A 131 -19.31 3.68 12.57
CA GLY A 131 -20.69 3.24 12.84
C GLY A 131 -20.82 2.14 13.89
N GLY A 132 -19.89 2.04 14.83
CA GLY A 132 -19.87 1.00 15.85
C GLY A 132 -19.30 -0.34 15.37
N TYR A 133 -18.66 -0.35 14.22
CA TYR A 133 -18.01 -1.54 13.65
C TYR A 133 -16.56 -1.26 13.28
N GLN A 134 -15.74 -2.31 13.35
CA GLN A 134 -14.41 -2.36 12.78
C GLN A 134 -14.42 -3.31 11.59
N TYR A 135 -13.87 -2.85 10.49
CA TYR A 135 -13.65 -3.60 9.25
C TYR A 135 -12.17 -3.81 9.08
N ASN A 136 -11.75 -5.05 8.92
CA ASN A 136 -10.37 -5.38 8.62
C ASN A 136 -10.30 -6.00 7.23
N ALA A 137 -9.37 -5.51 6.44
CA ALA A 137 -9.06 -6.01 5.11
C ALA A 137 -7.55 -6.12 4.97
N GLY A 138 -7.08 -7.03 4.14
CA GLY A 138 -5.64 -7.13 3.88
C GLY A 138 -5.33 -8.07 2.75
N ILE A 139 -4.15 -7.87 2.18
CA ILE A 139 -3.54 -8.74 1.19
C ILE A 139 -2.19 -9.21 1.74
N ARG A 140 -2.00 -10.51 1.74
CA ARG A 140 -0.76 -11.17 2.11
C ARG A 140 -0.06 -11.69 0.88
N LEU A 141 1.22 -11.41 0.78
CA LEU A 141 2.12 -12.00 -0.19
C LEU A 141 3.01 -13.03 0.50
N GLY A 142 2.75 -14.32 0.27
CA GLY A 142 3.58 -15.42 0.75
C GLY A 142 4.75 -15.63 -0.21
N GLN A 143 5.92 -15.12 0.14
CA GLN A 143 7.07 -15.07 -0.75
C GLN A 143 7.66 -16.46 -1.03
N SER A 144 7.78 -17.29 -0.01
CA SER A 144 8.29 -18.64 -0.14
C SER A 144 7.38 -19.56 -0.98
N THR A 145 6.08 -19.28 -0.97
CA THR A 145 5.05 -20.05 -1.68
C THR A 145 4.62 -19.39 -2.98
N GLN A 146 5.02 -18.15 -3.21
CA GLN A 146 4.58 -17.32 -4.34
C GLN A 146 3.05 -17.26 -4.47
N THR A 147 2.38 -17.13 -3.33
CA THR A 147 0.91 -17.11 -3.23
C THR A 147 0.42 -15.79 -2.67
N MET A 148 -0.73 -15.35 -3.16
CA MET A 148 -1.43 -14.19 -2.66
C MET A 148 -2.68 -14.65 -1.89
N HIS A 149 -2.93 -13.98 -0.76
CA HIS A 149 -4.09 -14.27 0.10
C HIS A 149 -4.81 -12.98 0.45
N TYR A 150 -6.11 -13.09 0.69
CA TYR A 150 -6.91 -12.02 1.29
C TYR A 150 -7.31 -12.40 2.73
N PHE A 151 -7.49 -11.40 3.58
CA PHE A 151 -7.98 -11.59 4.95
C PHE A 151 -9.49 -11.76 4.93
N ASN A 152 -10.00 -12.94 5.28
CA ASN A 152 -11.40 -13.31 5.13
C ASN A 152 -12.26 -12.90 6.33
N SER A 153 -13.58 -13.06 6.22
CA SER A 153 -14.56 -12.72 7.26
C SER A 153 -14.38 -13.46 8.59
N SER A 154 -13.74 -14.62 8.59
CA SER A 154 -13.44 -15.38 9.81
C SER A 154 -12.14 -14.97 10.50
N GLY A 155 -11.44 -13.95 9.99
CA GLY A 155 -10.16 -13.52 10.55
C GLY A 155 -8.99 -14.43 10.17
N SER A 156 -9.06 -15.07 9.02
CA SER A 156 -8.03 -15.98 8.51
C SER A 156 -7.62 -15.59 7.09
N TRP A 157 -6.45 -16.03 6.67
CA TRP A 157 -5.96 -15.80 5.33
C TRP A 157 -6.44 -16.87 4.36
N THR A 158 -7.03 -16.47 3.25
CA THR A 158 -7.51 -17.36 2.20
C THR A 158 -6.78 -17.06 0.90
N GLN A 159 -6.25 -18.09 0.26
CA GLN A 159 -5.51 -17.94 -0.98
C GLN A 159 -6.42 -17.42 -2.10
N ILE A 160 -5.91 -16.44 -2.83
CA ILE A 160 -6.46 -15.99 -4.11
C ILE A 160 -5.91 -16.92 -5.20
N ALA A 161 -6.73 -17.27 -6.16
CA ALA A 161 -6.30 -18.16 -7.24
C ALA A 161 -5.16 -17.53 -8.05
N GLY A 162 -4.16 -18.32 -8.38
CA GLY A 162 -2.99 -17.94 -9.17
C GLY A 162 -1.72 -17.83 -8.35
N THR A 163 -0.61 -17.90 -9.05
CA THR A 163 0.73 -17.59 -8.53
C THR A 163 1.12 -16.20 -8.99
N TYR A 164 1.83 -15.48 -8.16
CA TYR A 164 2.49 -14.25 -8.54
C TYR A 164 3.97 -14.37 -8.23
N ILE A 165 4.80 -13.60 -8.91
CA ILE A 165 6.23 -13.57 -8.66
C ILE A 165 6.61 -12.13 -8.30
N VAL A 166 7.11 -11.94 -7.09
CA VAL A 166 7.84 -10.72 -6.72
C VAL A 166 9.32 -11.03 -6.88
N PRO A 167 9.99 -10.47 -7.88
CA PRO A 167 11.43 -10.63 -8.01
C PRO A 167 12.11 -9.97 -6.80
N TYR A 168 12.99 -10.71 -6.13
CA TYR A 168 13.70 -10.21 -4.94
C TYR A 168 15.22 -10.05 -5.13
N SER A 169 15.70 -10.22 -6.35
CA SER A 169 17.14 -10.08 -6.64
C SER A 169 17.58 -8.67 -7.02
N LYS A 170 16.62 -7.79 -7.30
CA LYS A 170 16.85 -6.39 -7.65
C LYS A 170 15.69 -5.56 -7.12
N PRO A 171 15.91 -4.29 -6.74
CA PRO A 171 14.84 -3.41 -6.28
C PRO A 171 13.95 -2.98 -7.46
N ILE A 172 13.05 -3.85 -7.86
CA ILE A 172 11.99 -3.54 -8.83
C ILE A 172 10.77 -3.13 -8.01
N PHE A 173 10.24 -1.94 -8.28
CA PHE A 173 9.06 -1.46 -7.59
C PHE A 173 7.80 -2.08 -8.18
N HIS A 174 6.95 -2.55 -7.29
CA HIS A 174 5.66 -3.17 -7.55
C HIS A 174 4.54 -2.28 -7.03
N HIS A 175 3.38 -2.41 -7.64
CA HIS A 175 2.15 -1.76 -7.23
C HIS A 175 1.16 -2.82 -6.73
N LEU A 176 0.71 -2.68 -5.49
CA LEU A 176 -0.36 -3.49 -4.93
C LEU A 176 -1.50 -2.57 -4.53
N LYS A 177 -2.64 -2.69 -5.18
CA LYS A 177 -3.86 -2.00 -4.78
C LYS A 177 -4.93 -3.00 -4.42
N PHE A 178 -5.67 -2.77 -3.34
CA PHE A 178 -6.93 -3.44 -3.12
C PHE A 178 -8.02 -2.44 -2.76
N ALA A 179 -9.25 -2.77 -3.17
CA ALA A 179 -10.41 -1.95 -2.94
C ALA A 179 -11.49 -2.74 -2.21
N ILE A 180 -12.19 -2.07 -1.29
CA ILE A 180 -13.25 -2.62 -0.45
C ILE A 180 -14.50 -1.75 -0.52
N ASP A 181 -15.65 -2.38 -0.32
CA ASP A 181 -16.93 -1.74 -0.08
C ASP A 181 -17.45 -2.11 1.32
N ILE A 182 -17.53 -1.13 2.20
CA ILE A 182 -18.02 -1.33 3.57
C ILE A 182 -19.55 -1.36 3.64
N ALA A 183 -20.26 -0.73 2.67
CA ALA A 183 -21.72 -0.79 2.63
C ALA A 183 -22.18 -2.22 2.35
N ASP A 184 -21.55 -2.87 1.40
CA ASP A 184 -21.82 -4.28 1.04
C ASP A 184 -20.96 -5.27 1.83
N ASN A 185 -20.08 -4.79 2.71
CA ASN A 185 -19.17 -5.59 3.54
C ASN A 185 -18.33 -6.58 2.74
N GLN A 186 -17.70 -6.13 1.66
CA GLN A 186 -16.95 -7.00 0.75
C GLN A 186 -15.70 -6.34 0.19
N TYR A 187 -14.79 -7.18 -0.31
CA TYR A 187 -13.76 -6.74 -1.23
C TYR A 187 -14.37 -6.49 -2.62
N LEU A 188 -13.82 -5.53 -3.34
CA LEU A 188 -14.13 -5.29 -4.74
C LEU A 188 -13.11 -5.99 -5.64
N ARG A 189 -11.83 -5.70 -5.44
CA ARG A 189 -10.74 -6.21 -6.28
C ARG A 189 -9.39 -6.10 -5.59
N VAL A 190 -8.43 -6.83 -6.13
CA VAL A 190 -7.00 -6.59 -5.93
C VAL A 190 -6.33 -6.42 -7.28
N ILE A 191 -5.36 -5.52 -7.34
CA ILE A 191 -4.51 -5.29 -8.50
C ILE A 191 -3.08 -5.45 -8.01
N PHE A 192 -2.33 -6.30 -8.68
CA PHE A 192 -0.91 -6.46 -8.47
C PHE A 192 -0.19 -6.23 -9.79
N ASP A 193 0.56 -5.13 -9.86
CA ASP A 193 1.11 -4.59 -11.10
C ASP A 193 0.02 -4.44 -12.17
N TYR A 194 0.05 -5.23 -13.23
CA TYR A 194 -0.94 -5.23 -14.31
C TYR A 194 -2.03 -6.31 -14.16
N ASN A 195 -1.95 -7.14 -13.11
CA ASN A 195 -2.91 -8.21 -12.91
C ASN A 195 -4.09 -7.74 -12.07
N HIS A 196 -5.28 -7.78 -12.66
CA HIS A 196 -6.54 -7.42 -12.01
C HIS A 196 -7.30 -8.68 -11.60
N ILE A 197 -7.62 -8.81 -10.32
CA ILE A 197 -8.35 -9.95 -9.78
C ILE A 197 -9.60 -9.42 -9.07
N SER A 198 -10.78 -9.87 -9.52
CA SER A 198 -12.04 -9.56 -8.84
C SER A 198 -12.14 -10.35 -7.54
N LEU A 199 -12.51 -9.64 -6.46
CA LEU A 199 -12.80 -10.23 -5.15
C LEU A 199 -14.24 -9.97 -4.73
N VAL A 200 -15.11 -9.58 -5.65
CA VAL A 200 -16.55 -9.36 -5.39
C VAL A 200 -17.15 -10.61 -4.76
N GLY A 201 -17.95 -10.42 -3.71
CA GLY A 201 -18.54 -11.50 -2.92
C GLY A 201 -17.62 -12.10 -1.86
N LYS A 202 -16.38 -11.61 -1.71
CA LYS A 202 -15.49 -11.97 -0.60
C LYS A 202 -15.74 -11.02 0.57
N ALA A 203 -16.39 -11.53 1.63
CA ALA A 203 -16.75 -10.71 2.78
C ALA A 203 -15.51 -10.25 3.58
N LEU A 204 -15.57 -9.01 4.07
CA LEU A 204 -14.59 -8.44 4.99
C LEU A 204 -14.72 -9.07 6.39
N ASN A 205 -13.64 -9.03 7.16
CA ASN A 205 -13.70 -9.30 8.58
C ASN A 205 -14.31 -8.09 9.29
N LYS A 206 -15.54 -8.26 9.76
CA LYS A 206 -16.32 -7.22 10.44
C LYS A 206 -16.60 -7.64 11.88
N SER A 207 -16.33 -6.75 12.83
CA SER A 207 -16.61 -6.96 14.25
C SER A 207 -17.22 -5.69 14.87
N ALA A 208 -17.96 -5.85 15.97
CA ALA A 208 -18.42 -4.70 16.73
C ALA A 208 -17.23 -3.99 17.38
N SER A 209 -17.26 -2.65 17.42
CA SER A 209 -16.20 -1.84 17.97
C SER A 209 -16.77 -0.63 18.71
N THR A 210 -16.21 -0.34 19.89
CA THR A 210 -16.47 0.88 20.64
C THR A 210 -15.37 1.93 20.46
N ALA A 211 -14.37 1.64 19.61
CA ALA A 211 -13.29 2.57 19.33
C ALA A 211 -13.81 3.80 18.54
N PHE A 212 -13.08 4.90 18.67
CA PHE A 212 -13.36 6.09 17.88
C PHE A 212 -13.23 5.79 16.38
N PRO A 213 -14.01 6.46 15.52
CA PRO A 213 -13.86 6.37 14.10
C PRO A 213 -12.41 6.61 13.69
N SER A 214 -11.85 5.71 12.91
CA SER A 214 -10.45 5.80 12.50
C SER A 214 -10.21 4.97 11.24
N PHE A 215 -9.25 5.40 10.46
CA PHE A 215 -8.74 4.71 9.31
C PHE A 215 -7.24 4.48 9.49
N ASN A 216 -6.82 3.23 9.43
CA ASN A 216 -5.43 2.86 9.62
C ASN A 216 -4.99 1.91 8.51
N TRP A 217 -3.77 2.08 8.05
CA TRP A 217 -3.11 1.10 7.21
C TRP A 217 -1.81 0.63 7.86
N THR A 218 -1.43 -0.59 7.54
CA THR A 218 -0.23 -1.23 8.08
C THR A 218 0.47 -2.03 6.99
N VAL A 219 1.79 -1.96 6.96
CA VAL A 219 2.65 -2.85 6.18
C VAL A 219 3.50 -3.63 7.16
N ASN A 220 3.41 -4.96 7.11
CA ASN A 220 4.21 -5.85 7.94
C ASN A 220 5.12 -6.70 7.04
N GLN A 221 6.40 -6.74 7.39
CA GLN A 221 7.37 -7.63 6.79
C GLN A 221 7.81 -8.67 7.82
N TYR A 222 7.78 -9.93 7.43
CA TYR A 222 8.29 -11.02 8.24
C TYR A 222 9.57 -11.58 7.62
N GLY A 223 10.60 -11.71 8.44
CA GLY A 223 11.92 -12.16 8.02
C GLY A 223 11.94 -13.57 7.45
N SER A 224 13.08 -14.00 6.97
CA SER A 224 13.34 -15.37 6.54
C SER A 224 14.43 -15.99 7.41
N SER A 225 14.62 -17.30 7.29
CA SER A 225 15.67 -18.03 8.04
C SER A 225 17.08 -17.79 7.51
N VAL A 226 17.25 -17.05 6.43
CA VAL A 226 18.51 -17.05 5.66
C VAL A 226 19.33 -15.79 5.85
N ILE A 227 18.76 -14.62 5.74
CA ILE A 227 19.48 -13.31 5.82
C ILE A 227 18.46 -12.22 6.15
N GLY A 228 18.93 -11.08 6.66
CA GLY A 228 18.10 -9.88 6.79
C GLY A 228 17.40 -9.51 5.47
N CYS A 229 16.12 -9.22 5.56
CA CYS A 229 15.29 -8.94 4.40
C CYS A 229 14.99 -7.45 4.34
N HIS A 230 15.08 -6.87 3.15
CA HIS A 230 14.77 -5.47 2.91
C HIS A 230 13.47 -5.36 2.11
N LEU A 231 12.53 -4.59 2.63
CA LEU A 231 11.36 -4.09 1.92
C LEU A 231 11.44 -2.57 1.84
N TYR A 232 11.44 -2.03 0.65
CA TYR A 232 11.44 -0.61 0.39
C TYR A 232 10.02 -0.15 0.12
N LEU A 233 9.43 0.63 1.03
CA LEU A 233 8.12 1.24 0.86
C LEU A 233 8.30 2.65 0.30
N ALA A 234 7.81 2.90 -0.92
CA ALA A 234 8.00 4.16 -1.62
C ALA A 234 6.84 5.13 -1.42
N ALA A 235 5.63 4.64 -1.53
CA ALA A 235 4.43 5.45 -1.33
C ALA A 235 3.23 4.60 -0.90
N VAL A 236 2.26 5.27 -0.27
CA VAL A 236 0.93 4.71 -0.01
C VAL A 236 -0.11 5.71 -0.49
N ILE A 237 -1.06 5.25 -1.31
CA ILE A 237 -2.09 6.10 -1.91
C ILE A 237 -3.45 5.61 -1.44
N LEU A 238 -4.25 6.54 -0.93
CA LEU A 238 -5.59 6.27 -0.45
C LEU A 238 -6.62 6.87 -1.39
N THR A 239 -7.59 6.06 -1.78
CA THR A 239 -8.70 6.46 -2.67
C THR A 239 -10.05 6.19 -2.04
N ILE A 240 -11.07 6.96 -2.45
CA ILE A 240 -12.48 6.76 -2.11
C ILE A 240 -13.32 6.65 -3.37
N ASN A 241 -14.60 6.29 -3.20
CA ASN A 241 -15.56 6.10 -4.31
C ASN A 241 -15.07 5.07 -5.33
N GLU A 242 -14.49 3.98 -4.83
CA GLU A 242 -14.08 2.85 -5.66
C GLU A 242 -15.31 2.14 -6.25
N LEU A 243 -15.25 1.80 -7.54
CA LEU A 243 -16.32 1.15 -8.31
C LEU A 243 -16.01 -0.32 -8.58
#